data_290eab1d003aba3d5a0a0c51cd589d8c
#
_entry.id   290eab1d003aba3d5a0a0c51cd589d8c
#
_cell.length_a   1.000
_cell.length_b   1.000
_cell.length_c   1.000
_cell.angle_alpha   90.00
_cell.angle_beta   90.00
_cell.angle_gamma   90.00
#
_symmetry.space_group_name_H-M   'P 1'
#
loop_
_entity.id
_entity.type
_entity.pdbx_description
1 polymer ?
#
loop_
_entity_poly.entity_id
_entity_poly.type
_entity_poly.pdbx_seq_one_letter_code
_entity_poly.pdbx_strand_id
1 'polypeptide(L)'
;MSIFFVMSYAKKVKADKGSTILSMQELKDAEEAHGKAASEVHKEVKLTGRQKGVLIAFAFTFVVMIVGFIPLADLNEGVANFFDAGAVYDADGNAVVQGWSALITGLPIGQWYFDEASTWFFLMAVLIGIIGGLSEKQIVNTFITGAADMMSVVLVIALARGISVLMANTGLDVFVLDAAANALAGLSGVIFAPMSFLVYFGLSFLIPSTSGMATVSMPIMGPLAVKLGFSPEVMVMIFSAAIGVVNLFTPTSGAIMGGLALAKIEWTTWLKFALKLIVALSVVCAIILTVACVLL
;
A
#
# COMPACT_ATOMS: atom_id res chain seq x y z
N MET A 1 14.30 0.84 11.52
CA MET A 1 13.61 0.34 12.74
C MET A 1 12.77 -0.90 12.44
N SER A 2 11.84 -0.85 11.49
CA SER A 2 10.93 -1.97 11.16
C SER A 2 11.65 -3.26 10.72
N ILE A 3 12.65 -3.17 9.84
CA ILE A 3 13.45 -4.33 9.40
C ILE A 3 14.13 -5.00 10.59
N PHE A 4 14.73 -4.21 11.48
CA PHE A 4 15.40 -4.73 12.67
C PHE A 4 14.42 -5.45 13.60
N PHE A 5 13.24 -4.89 13.82
CA PHE A 5 12.17 -5.50 14.63
C PHE A 5 11.75 -6.86 14.08
N VAL A 6 11.42 -6.92 12.77
CA VAL A 6 11.01 -8.16 12.10
C VAL A 6 12.12 -9.20 12.10
N MET A 7 13.35 -8.81 11.79
CA MET A 7 14.51 -9.72 11.77
C MET A 7 14.86 -10.25 13.17
N SER A 8 14.70 -9.43 14.21
CA SER A 8 14.90 -9.85 15.60
C SER A 8 13.86 -10.90 16.01
N TYR A 9 12.60 -10.68 15.65
CA TYR A 9 11.53 -11.66 15.88
C TYR A 9 11.78 -12.95 15.08
N ALA A 10 12.14 -12.86 13.80
CA ALA A 10 12.45 -14.03 12.98
C ALA A 10 13.60 -14.86 13.55
N LYS A 11 14.67 -14.22 14.07
CA LYS A 11 15.77 -14.90 14.75
C LYS A 11 15.28 -15.63 16.00
N LYS A 12 14.41 -14.99 16.80
CA LYS A 12 13.84 -15.59 18.01
C LYS A 12 13.04 -16.85 17.69
N VAL A 13 12.11 -16.77 16.71
CA VAL A 13 11.28 -17.91 16.29
C VAL A 13 12.12 -19.02 15.64
N LYS A 14 13.20 -18.66 14.92
CA LYS A 14 14.13 -19.64 14.37
C LYS A 14 14.87 -20.42 15.46
N ALA A 15 15.23 -19.75 16.55
CA ALA A 15 15.91 -20.39 17.69
C ALA A 15 14.96 -21.25 18.54
N ASP A 16 13.73 -20.78 18.72
CA ASP A 16 12.68 -21.47 19.48
C ASP A 16 11.34 -21.33 18.74
N LYS A 17 10.92 -22.41 18.07
CA LYS A 17 9.65 -22.48 17.34
C LYS A 17 8.42 -22.24 18.23
N GLY A 18 8.50 -22.53 19.52
CA GLY A 18 7.42 -22.27 20.50
C GLY A 18 7.22 -20.78 20.81
N SER A 19 8.18 -19.92 20.43
CA SER A 19 8.08 -18.47 20.63
C SER A 19 7.28 -17.74 19.55
N THR A 20 6.67 -18.47 18.61
CA THR A 20 5.80 -17.88 17.58
C THR A 20 4.54 -17.27 18.19
N ILE A 21 4.05 -16.17 17.61
CA ILE A 21 2.78 -15.53 17.99
C ILE A 21 1.58 -16.17 17.27
N LEU A 22 1.83 -16.95 16.22
CA LEU A 22 0.79 -17.62 15.46
C LEU A 22 0.09 -18.69 16.31
N SER A 23 -1.22 -18.79 16.17
CA SER A 23 -2.01 -19.87 16.76
C SER A 23 -1.69 -21.20 16.06
N MET A 24 -2.00 -22.31 16.72
CA MET A 24 -1.83 -23.65 16.12
C MET A 24 -2.68 -23.84 14.87
N GLN A 25 -3.83 -23.15 14.78
CA GLN A 25 -4.68 -23.18 13.61
C GLN A 25 -4.06 -22.40 12.45
N GLU A 26 -3.61 -21.16 12.67
CA GLU A 26 -2.91 -20.36 11.66
C GLU A 26 -1.66 -21.06 11.12
N LEU A 27 -0.91 -21.76 11.98
CA LEU A 27 0.23 -22.56 11.55
C LEU A 27 -0.18 -23.71 10.61
N LYS A 28 -1.27 -24.42 10.94
CA LYS A 28 -1.79 -25.49 10.07
C LYS A 28 -2.31 -24.94 8.74
N ASP A 29 -3.10 -23.88 8.78
CA ASP A 29 -3.66 -23.24 7.59
C ASP A 29 -2.55 -22.73 6.68
N ALA A 30 -1.47 -22.16 7.24
CA ALA A 30 -0.30 -21.74 6.47
C ALA A 30 0.49 -22.94 5.90
N GLU A 31 0.64 -24.05 6.65
CA GLU A 31 1.26 -25.26 6.17
C GLU A 31 0.43 -25.93 5.04
N GLU A 32 -0.89 -25.93 5.15
CA GLU A 32 -1.77 -26.46 4.11
C GLU A 32 -1.76 -25.59 2.85
N ALA A 33 -1.79 -24.25 3.02
CA ALA A 33 -1.81 -23.32 1.89
C ALA A 33 -0.48 -23.24 1.15
N HIS A 34 0.63 -23.30 1.87
CA HIS A 34 1.97 -23.08 1.29
C HIS A 34 2.80 -24.36 1.18
N GLY A 35 2.25 -25.51 1.59
CA GLY A 35 2.90 -26.80 1.57
C GLY A 35 4.05 -26.91 2.59
N LYS A 36 4.60 -28.10 2.73
CA LYS A 36 5.74 -28.39 3.62
C LYS A 36 7.05 -27.75 3.16
N ALA A 37 6.99 -26.79 2.24
CA ALA A 37 8.15 -26.14 1.62
C ALA A 37 9.08 -25.46 2.63
N ALA A 38 8.59 -25.05 3.78
CA ALA A 38 9.39 -24.41 4.82
C ALA A 38 10.31 -25.40 5.58
N SER A 39 10.00 -26.69 5.63
CA SER A 39 10.79 -27.72 6.32
C SER A 39 11.80 -28.45 5.43
N GLU A 40 11.65 -28.37 4.10
CA GLU A 40 12.50 -29.06 3.12
C GLU A 40 13.50 -28.16 2.40
N VAL A 41 13.67 -26.92 2.78
CA VAL A 41 14.56 -25.93 2.11
C VAL A 41 16.06 -26.30 2.16
N HIS A 42 16.45 -27.40 2.79
CA HIS A 42 17.84 -27.85 2.83
C HIS A 42 18.24 -28.85 1.73
N LYS A 43 17.34 -29.24 0.82
CA LYS A 43 17.76 -29.97 -0.40
C LYS A 43 18.04 -28.94 -1.49
N GLU A 44 19.22 -29.01 -2.10
CA GLU A 44 19.55 -28.26 -3.33
C GLU A 44 18.49 -28.54 -4.40
N VAL A 45 17.47 -27.70 -4.49
CA VAL A 45 16.43 -27.81 -5.52
C VAL A 45 17.02 -27.28 -6.83
N LYS A 46 17.43 -28.20 -7.72
CA LYS A 46 17.79 -27.82 -9.09
C LYS A 46 16.55 -27.39 -9.83
N LEU A 47 16.45 -26.09 -10.11
CA LEU A 47 15.35 -25.52 -10.88
C LEU A 47 15.33 -26.10 -12.30
N THR A 48 14.18 -26.60 -12.73
CA THR A 48 13.95 -27.01 -14.12
C THR A 48 13.94 -25.76 -15.03
N GLY A 49 14.19 -25.98 -16.34
CA GLY A 49 14.15 -24.87 -17.31
C GLY A 49 12.83 -24.09 -17.28
N ARG A 50 11.70 -24.78 -17.11
CA ARG A 50 10.37 -24.19 -17.00
C ARG A 50 10.21 -23.32 -15.74
N GLN A 51 10.68 -23.80 -14.59
CA GLN A 51 10.66 -23.01 -13.34
C GLN A 51 11.54 -21.76 -13.42
N LYS A 52 12.69 -21.84 -14.11
CA LYS A 52 13.52 -20.66 -14.41
C LYS A 52 12.77 -19.65 -15.27
N GLY A 53 12.06 -20.12 -16.32
CA GLY A 53 11.22 -19.28 -17.17
C GLY A 53 10.12 -18.56 -16.38
N VAL A 54 9.43 -19.27 -15.48
CA VAL A 54 8.42 -18.69 -14.58
C VAL A 54 9.03 -17.60 -13.69
N LEU A 55 10.18 -17.86 -13.06
CA LEU A 55 10.85 -16.88 -12.20
C LEU A 55 11.32 -15.64 -12.96
N ILE A 56 11.83 -15.81 -14.18
CA ILE A 56 12.24 -14.70 -15.06
C ILE A 56 11.01 -13.86 -15.44
N ALA A 57 9.93 -14.51 -15.89
CA ALA A 57 8.70 -13.81 -16.25
C ALA A 57 8.08 -13.07 -15.04
N PHE A 58 8.12 -13.68 -13.85
CA PHE A 58 7.68 -13.05 -12.61
C PHE A 58 8.53 -11.82 -12.28
N ALA A 59 9.84 -11.93 -12.29
CA ALA A 59 10.73 -10.79 -12.05
C ALA A 59 10.51 -9.67 -13.10
N PHE A 60 10.37 -10.03 -14.38
CA PHE A 60 10.09 -9.11 -15.46
C PHE A 60 8.78 -8.34 -15.24
N THR A 61 7.74 -9.01 -14.74
CA THR A 61 6.45 -8.38 -14.41
C THR A 61 6.63 -7.20 -13.46
N PHE A 62 7.40 -7.39 -12.39
CA PHE A 62 7.65 -6.32 -11.42
C PHE A 62 8.57 -5.23 -11.96
N VAL A 63 9.58 -5.57 -12.75
CA VAL A 63 10.45 -4.57 -13.36
C VAL A 63 9.64 -3.64 -14.27
N VAL A 64 8.79 -4.19 -15.13
CA VAL A 64 7.93 -3.40 -16.02
C VAL A 64 6.94 -2.56 -15.23
N MET A 65 6.32 -3.10 -14.18
CA MET A 65 5.44 -2.32 -13.30
C MET A 65 6.18 -1.13 -12.67
N ILE A 66 7.38 -1.35 -12.12
CA ILE A 66 8.16 -0.26 -11.50
C ILE A 66 8.46 0.82 -12.53
N VAL A 67 8.90 0.45 -13.74
CA VAL A 67 9.16 1.41 -14.83
C VAL A 67 7.87 2.12 -15.25
N GLY A 68 6.74 1.41 -15.28
CA GLY A 68 5.42 1.97 -15.59
C GLY A 68 4.98 3.07 -14.64
N PHE A 69 5.31 2.96 -13.35
CA PHE A 69 4.97 3.97 -12.34
C PHE A 69 5.96 5.16 -12.25
N ILE A 70 7.14 5.04 -12.87
CA ILE A 70 8.10 6.16 -12.89
C ILE A 70 7.61 7.20 -13.90
N PRO A 71 7.45 8.48 -13.53
CA PRO A 71 7.07 9.53 -14.46
C PRO A 71 8.23 9.85 -15.42
N LEU A 72 8.33 9.05 -16.50
CA LEU A 72 9.47 9.10 -17.41
C LEU A 72 9.57 10.45 -18.15
N ALA A 73 8.47 11.14 -18.35
CA ALA A 73 8.44 12.47 -18.97
C ALA A 73 9.21 13.51 -18.14
N ASP A 74 9.14 13.41 -16.80
CA ASP A 74 9.86 14.31 -15.88
C ASP A 74 11.37 14.02 -15.84
N LEU A 75 11.75 12.78 -16.17
CA LEU A 75 13.15 12.36 -16.15
C LEU A 75 13.85 12.54 -17.50
N ASN A 76 13.22 12.14 -18.58
CA ASN A 76 13.78 12.22 -19.93
C ASN A 76 12.68 12.11 -20.98
N GLU A 77 12.40 13.22 -21.68
CA GLU A 77 11.40 13.31 -22.75
C GLU A 77 11.66 12.31 -23.90
N GLY A 78 12.91 12.06 -24.25
CA GLY A 78 13.25 11.11 -25.32
C GLY A 78 12.86 9.68 -24.96
N VAL A 79 13.00 9.26 -23.71
CA VAL A 79 12.57 7.95 -23.23
C VAL A 79 11.04 7.88 -23.18
N ALA A 80 10.37 8.93 -22.70
CA ALA A 80 8.91 8.99 -22.67
C ALA A 80 8.33 8.90 -24.10
N ASN A 81 8.88 9.67 -25.03
CA ASN A 81 8.46 9.65 -26.45
C ASN A 81 8.73 8.29 -27.12
N PHE A 82 9.75 7.54 -26.71
CA PHE A 82 9.97 6.18 -27.20
C PHE A 82 8.81 5.25 -26.79
N PHE A 83 8.38 5.30 -25.54
CA PHE A 83 7.27 4.48 -25.08
C PHE A 83 5.91 4.91 -25.64
N ASP A 84 5.76 6.17 -25.97
CA ASP A 84 4.56 6.74 -26.59
C ASP A 84 4.63 6.81 -28.13
N ALA A 85 5.65 6.26 -28.73
CA ALA A 85 5.85 6.31 -30.18
C ALA A 85 4.66 5.70 -30.94
N GLY A 86 4.18 6.43 -31.95
CA GLY A 86 3.00 6.08 -32.75
C GLY A 86 1.68 6.62 -32.18
N ALA A 87 1.68 7.30 -31.05
CA ALA A 87 0.50 7.99 -30.55
C ALA A 87 0.15 9.20 -31.42
N VAL A 88 -1.15 9.45 -31.59
CA VAL A 88 -1.70 10.64 -32.23
C VAL A 88 -2.68 11.28 -31.24
N TYR A 89 -2.47 12.55 -30.97
CA TYR A 89 -3.28 13.32 -30.02
C TYR A 89 -4.18 14.31 -30.78
N ASP A 90 -5.39 14.54 -30.25
CA ASP A 90 -6.27 15.60 -30.70
C ASP A 90 -5.82 16.99 -30.17
N ALA A 91 -6.57 18.03 -30.53
CA ALA A 91 -6.31 19.41 -30.11
C ALA A 91 -6.47 19.60 -28.57
N ASP A 92 -7.22 18.72 -27.92
CA ASP A 92 -7.50 18.74 -26.47
C ASP A 92 -6.49 17.88 -25.69
N GLY A 93 -5.53 17.24 -26.36
CA GLY A 93 -4.49 16.39 -25.77
C GLY A 93 -4.93 14.96 -25.46
N ASN A 94 -6.09 14.51 -25.98
CA ASN A 94 -6.51 13.12 -25.81
C ASN A 94 -5.91 12.25 -26.92
N ALA A 95 -5.45 11.05 -26.55
CA ALA A 95 -4.90 10.12 -27.53
C ALA A 95 -6.01 9.55 -28.42
N VAL A 96 -5.99 9.92 -29.71
CA VAL A 96 -6.87 9.38 -30.76
C VAL A 96 -6.32 8.02 -31.22
N VAL A 97 -4.99 7.90 -31.29
CA VAL A 97 -4.29 6.64 -31.57
C VAL A 97 -3.33 6.40 -30.41
N GLN A 98 -3.39 5.23 -29.82
CA GLN A 98 -2.51 4.86 -28.72
C GLN A 98 -1.09 4.53 -29.22
N GLY A 99 -0.08 4.96 -28.47
CA GLY A 99 1.28 4.55 -28.67
C GLY A 99 1.48 3.05 -28.46
N TRP A 100 2.57 2.50 -28.95
CA TRP A 100 2.81 1.03 -28.92
C TRP A 100 2.75 0.43 -27.53
N SER A 101 3.24 1.14 -26.49
CA SER A 101 3.26 0.62 -25.13
C SER A 101 1.92 0.76 -24.39
N ALA A 102 1.02 1.60 -24.89
CA ALA A 102 -0.32 1.79 -24.35
C ALA A 102 -1.36 0.81 -24.89
N LEU A 103 -1.04 0.06 -25.95
CA LEU A 103 -2.00 -0.82 -26.64
C LEU A 103 -2.68 -1.85 -25.73
N ILE A 104 -1.99 -2.29 -24.69
CA ILE A 104 -2.48 -3.34 -23.78
C ILE A 104 -3.08 -2.73 -22.51
N THR A 105 -2.48 -1.71 -21.98
CA THR A 105 -2.80 -1.15 -20.66
C THR A 105 -3.65 0.11 -20.74
N GLY A 106 -3.70 0.78 -21.89
CA GLY A 106 -4.46 2.02 -22.09
C GLY A 106 -3.63 3.30 -21.94
N LEU A 107 -2.57 3.27 -21.10
CA LEU A 107 -1.60 4.36 -20.96
C LEU A 107 -0.18 3.86 -21.26
N PRO A 108 0.70 4.73 -21.82
CA PRO A 108 2.08 4.37 -22.10
C PRO A 108 2.87 4.08 -20.82
N ILE A 109 3.90 3.26 -20.97
CA ILE A 109 4.84 2.98 -19.84
C ILE A 109 5.46 4.31 -19.39
N GLY A 110 5.41 4.55 -18.07
CA GLY A 110 5.84 5.81 -17.47
C GLY A 110 4.70 6.77 -17.11
N GLN A 111 3.45 6.36 -17.37
CA GLN A 111 2.23 7.09 -17.02
C GLN A 111 1.21 6.20 -16.30
N TRP A 112 1.63 5.02 -15.82
CA TRP A 112 0.74 4.04 -15.23
C TRP A 112 0.25 4.44 -13.84
N TYR A 113 -1.01 4.07 -13.58
CA TYR A 113 -1.64 4.02 -12.28
C TYR A 113 -2.06 2.58 -11.96
N PHE A 114 -2.98 2.40 -11.01
CA PHE A 114 -3.38 1.07 -10.55
C PHE A 114 -4.14 0.25 -11.60
N ASP A 115 -4.86 0.90 -12.50
CA ASP A 115 -5.67 0.23 -13.54
C ASP A 115 -4.77 -0.44 -14.58
N GLU A 116 -3.74 0.28 -15.05
CA GLU A 116 -2.75 -0.25 -16.00
C GLU A 116 -1.93 -1.37 -15.38
N ALA A 117 -1.48 -1.18 -14.13
CA ALA A 117 -0.76 -2.22 -13.40
C ALA A 117 -1.62 -3.46 -13.20
N SER A 118 -2.92 -3.31 -12.87
CA SER A 118 -3.84 -4.44 -12.70
C SER A 118 -4.01 -5.22 -13.99
N THR A 119 -4.18 -4.53 -15.11
CA THR A 119 -4.26 -5.13 -16.45
C THR A 119 -2.97 -5.89 -16.78
N TRP A 120 -1.82 -5.27 -16.54
CA TRP A 120 -0.51 -5.87 -16.75
C TRP A 120 -0.32 -7.14 -15.91
N PHE A 121 -0.60 -7.10 -14.60
CA PHE A 121 -0.49 -8.27 -13.74
C PHE A 121 -1.42 -9.40 -14.14
N PHE A 122 -2.66 -9.08 -14.56
CA PHE A 122 -3.59 -10.08 -15.05
C PHE A 122 -3.05 -10.82 -16.27
N LEU A 123 -2.58 -10.09 -17.27
CA LEU A 123 -2.00 -10.69 -18.49
C LEU A 123 -0.75 -11.50 -18.20
N MET A 124 0.14 -10.98 -17.35
CA MET A 124 1.35 -11.69 -16.97
C MET A 124 1.07 -12.93 -16.13
N ALA A 125 0.03 -12.92 -15.29
CA ALA A 125 -0.38 -14.11 -14.56
C ALA A 125 -0.79 -15.26 -15.51
N VAL A 126 -1.57 -14.93 -16.55
CA VAL A 126 -1.94 -15.91 -17.60
C VAL A 126 -0.69 -16.41 -18.33
N LEU A 127 0.20 -15.50 -18.75
CA LEU A 127 1.45 -15.86 -19.44
C LEU A 127 2.34 -16.74 -18.58
N ILE A 128 2.53 -16.40 -17.31
CA ILE A 128 3.29 -17.20 -16.33
C ILE A 128 2.67 -18.58 -16.17
N GLY A 129 1.33 -18.68 -16.12
CA GLY A 129 0.62 -19.95 -16.08
C GLY A 129 0.93 -20.83 -17.31
N ILE A 130 0.93 -20.24 -18.51
CA ILE A 130 1.26 -20.92 -19.76
C ILE A 130 2.73 -21.38 -19.74
N ILE A 131 3.68 -20.50 -19.39
CA ILE A 131 5.11 -20.83 -19.25
C ILE A 131 5.32 -21.96 -18.22
N GLY A 132 4.56 -21.91 -17.11
CA GLY A 132 4.52 -22.92 -16.07
C GLY A 132 3.97 -24.27 -16.56
N GLY A 133 3.30 -24.30 -17.72
CA GLY A 133 2.68 -25.47 -18.32
C GLY A 133 1.38 -25.87 -17.62
N LEU A 134 0.69 -24.91 -17.05
CA LEU A 134 -0.65 -25.12 -16.51
C LEU A 134 -1.66 -25.23 -17.66
N SER A 135 -2.62 -26.12 -17.52
CA SER A 135 -3.77 -26.17 -18.42
C SER A 135 -4.70 -24.98 -18.20
N GLU A 136 -5.51 -24.64 -19.22
CA GLU A 136 -6.51 -23.57 -19.11
C GLU A 136 -7.38 -23.69 -17.84
N LYS A 137 -7.88 -24.89 -17.59
CA LYS A 137 -8.69 -25.18 -16.38
C LYS A 137 -7.92 -24.90 -15.08
N GLN A 138 -6.62 -25.20 -15.03
CA GLN A 138 -5.79 -24.92 -13.86
C GLN A 138 -5.57 -23.42 -13.69
N ILE A 139 -5.29 -22.68 -14.78
CA ILE A 139 -5.15 -21.21 -14.74
C ILE A 139 -6.42 -20.58 -14.21
N VAL A 140 -7.59 -20.94 -14.78
CA VAL A 140 -8.89 -20.40 -14.35
C VAL A 140 -9.20 -20.74 -12.89
N ASN A 141 -9.00 -22.00 -12.47
CA ASN A 141 -9.26 -22.40 -11.09
C ASN A 141 -8.32 -21.67 -10.11
N THR A 142 -7.05 -21.51 -10.45
CA THR A 142 -6.08 -20.76 -9.62
C THR A 142 -6.50 -19.29 -9.47
N PHE A 143 -6.97 -18.69 -10.56
CA PHE A 143 -7.49 -17.32 -10.54
C PHE A 143 -8.74 -17.21 -9.64
N ILE A 144 -9.71 -18.12 -9.78
CA ILE A 144 -10.93 -18.14 -8.96
C ILE A 144 -10.57 -18.30 -7.48
N THR A 145 -9.65 -19.21 -7.16
CA THR A 145 -9.18 -19.43 -5.78
C THR A 145 -8.54 -18.17 -5.21
N GLY A 146 -7.64 -17.52 -5.97
CA GLY A 146 -7.02 -16.27 -5.56
C GLY A 146 -8.03 -15.12 -5.37
N ALA A 147 -9.02 -15.02 -6.25
CA ALA A 147 -10.11 -14.05 -6.10
C ALA A 147 -10.96 -14.31 -4.85
N ALA A 148 -11.26 -15.57 -4.55
CA ALA A 148 -12.00 -15.96 -3.35
C ALA A 148 -11.23 -15.61 -2.06
N ASP A 149 -9.92 -15.83 -2.03
CA ASP A 149 -9.05 -15.45 -0.91
C ASP A 149 -9.05 -13.93 -0.64
N MET A 150 -9.21 -13.13 -1.70
CA MET A 150 -9.25 -11.66 -1.58
C MET A 150 -10.66 -11.11 -1.30
N MET A 151 -11.72 -11.91 -1.38
CA MET A 151 -13.11 -11.43 -1.28
C MET A 151 -13.40 -10.72 0.04
N SER A 152 -12.92 -11.24 1.16
CA SER A 152 -13.10 -10.61 2.49
C SER A 152 -12.44 -9.22 2.55
N VAL A 153 -11.27 -9.08 1.94
CA VAL A 153 -10.54 -7.80 1.86
C VAL A 153 -11.31 -6.79 1.02
N VAL A 154 -11.80 -7.21 -0.15
CA VAL A 154 -12.61 -6.35 -1.04
C VAL A 154 -13.87 -5.85 -0.34
N LEU A 155 -14.58 -6.74 0.40
CA LEU A 155 -15.79 -6.37 1.13
C LEU A 155 -15.50 -5.34 2.25
N VAL A 156 -14.42 -5.52 3.02
CA VAL A 156 -14.02 -4.55 4.05
C VAL A 156 -13.71 -3.19 3.44
N ILE A 157 -12.96 -3.17 2.33
CA ILE A 157 -12.61 -1.92 1.62
C ILE A 157 -13.87 -1.26 1.05
N ALA A 158 -14.79 -2.03 0.46
CA ALA A 158 -16.04 -1.51 -0.09
C ALA A 158 -16.92 -0.86 1.00
N LEU A 159 -17.06 -1.52 2.16
CA LEU A 159 -17.79 -0.95 3.31
C LEU A 159 -17.14 0.34 3.84
N ALA A 160 -15.82 0.34 4.00
CA ALA A 160 -15.08 1.52 4.43
C ALA A 160 -15.25 2.70 3.45
N ARG A 161 -15.23 2.42 2.14
CA ARG A 161 -15.50 3.44 1.10
C ARG A 161 -16.93 3.95 1.16
N GLY A 162 -17.90 3.07 1.40
CA GLY A 162 -19.30 3.46 1.60
C GLY A 162 -19.46 4.44 2.77
N ILE A 163 -18.82 4.18 3.90
CA ILE A 163 -18.80 5.07 5.07
C ILE A 163 -18.18 6.43 4.70
N SER A 164 -17.03 6.43 4.01
CA SER A 164 -16.37 7.67 3.59
C SER A 164 -17.23 8.52 2.66
N VAL A 165 -17.94 7.90 1.71
CA VAL A 165 -18.86 8.60 0.81
C VAL A 165 -20.04 9.20 1.58
N LEU A 166 -20.61 8.48 2.54
CA LEU A 166 -21.67 8.99 3.40
C LEU A 166 -21.19 10.18 4.24
N MET A 167 -19.99 10.10 4.81
CA MET A 167 -19.39 11.20 5.57
C MET A 167 -19.20 12.44 4.70
N ALA A 168 -18.66 12.29 3.48
CA ALA A 168 -18.47 13.39 2.55
C ALA A 168 -19.80 14.02 2.11
N ASN A 169 -20.80 13.20 1.78
CA ASN A 169 -22.11 13.68 1.35
C ASN A 169 -22.90 14.40 2.47
N THR A 170 -22.65 14.06 3.72
CA THR A 170 -23.28 14.70 4.89
C THR A 170 -22.45 15.87 5.45
N GLY A 171 -21.24 16.11 4.95
CA GLY A 171 -20.31 17.10 5.48
C GLY A 171 -19.75 16.74 6.87
N LEU A 172 -19.95 15.50 7.32
CA LEU A 172 -19.48 15.05 8.64
C LEU A 172 -17.95 15.03 8.73
N ASP A 173 -17.27 14.71 7.64
CA ASP A 173 -15.81 14.75 7.51
C ASP A 173 -15.26 16.15 7.74
N VAL A 174 -15.86 17.18 7.10
CA VAL A 174 -15.49 18.59 7.31
C VAL A 174 -15.81 19.02 8.74
N PHE A 175 -16.97 18.65 9.29
CA PHE A 175 -17.36 18.98 10.66
C PHE A 175 -16.37 18.43 11.70
N VAL A 176 -15.98 17.15 11.57
CA VAL A 176 -15.01 16.52 12.48
C VAL A 176 -13.65 17.18 12.36
N LEU A 177 -13.25 17.54 11.13
CA LEU A 177 -11.98 18.19 10.87
C LEU A 177 -11.93 19.62 11.41
N ASP A 178 -13.00 20.40 11.24
CA ASP A 178 -13.11 21.75 11.81
C ASP A 178 -13.08 21.73 13.34
N ALA A 179 -13.77 20.77 13.95
CA ALA A 179 -13.72 20.60 15.40
C ALA A 179 -12.29 20.27 15.89
N ALA A 180 -11.58 19.40 15.17
CA ALA A 180 -10.18 19.07 15.45
C ALA A 180 -9.24 20.28 15.25
N ALA A 181 -9.43 21.03 14.16
CA ALA A 181 -8.65 22.25 13.88
C ALA A 181 -8.85 23.32 14.97
N ASN A 182 -10.10 23.50 15.42
CA ASN A 182 -10.41 24.44 16.52
C ASN A 182 -9.76 24.00 17.85
N ALA A 183 -9.71 22.69 18.13
CA ALA A 183 -9.04 22.16 19.31
C ALA A 183 -7.50 22.34 19.26
N LEU A 184 -6.93 22.41 18.07
CA LEU A 184 -5.50 22.64 17.86
C LEU A 184 -5.14 24.14 17.85
N ALA A 185 -6.12 25.02 17.67
CA ALA A 185 -5.90 26.46 17.61
C ALA A 185 -5.34 26.99 18.93
N GLY A 186 -4.20 27.68 18.85
CA GLY A 186 -3.53 28.30 20.02
C GLY A 186 -2.56 27.39 20.77
N LEU A 187 -2.32 26.16 20.28
CA LEU A 187 -1.29 25.30 20.85
C LEU A 187 0.13 25.77 20.45
N SER A 188 1.09 25.63 21.37
CA SER A 188 2.51 25.83 21.03
C SER A 188 3.03 24.75 20.09
N GLY A 189 4.07 25.04 19.29
CA GLY A 189 4.64 24.09 18.32
C GLY A 189 5.02 22.72 18.89
N VAL A 190 5.51 22.71 20.13
CA VAL A 190 5.85 21.48 20.84
C VAL A 190 4.64 20.56 21.06
N ILE A 191 3.45 21.14 21.27
CA ILE A 191 2.21 20.39 21.50
C ILE A 191 1.43 20.23 20.20
N PHE A 192 1.49 21.22 19.30
CA PHE A 192 0.74 21.22 18.04
C PHE A 192 1.09 20.01 17.16
N ALA A 193 2.38 19.74 16.95
CA ALA A 193 2.82 18.65 16.07
C ALA A 193 2.36 17.27 16.55
N PRO A 194 2.59 16.84 17.81
CA PRO A 194 2.12 15.54 18.28
C PRO A 194 0.59 15.45 18.35
N MET A 195 -0.11 16.53 18.70
CA MET A 195 -1.58 16.56 18.71
C MET A 195 -2.16 16.48 17.31
N SER A 196 -1.61 17.21 16.33
CA SER A 196 -2.00 17.11 14.93
C SER A 196 -1.74 15.71 14.38
N PHE A 197 -0.62 15.08 14.76
CA PHE A 197 -0.34 13.69 14.43
C PHE A 197 -1.43 12.74 14.95
N LEU A 198 -1.84 12.88 16.21
CA LEU A 198 -2.92 12.08 16.80
C LEU A 198 -4.28 12.33 16.14
N VAL A 199 -4.58 13.58 15.76
CA VAL A 199 -5.79 13.92 15.00
C VAL A 199 -5.79 13.19 13.66
N TYR A 200 -4.71 13.28 12.88
CA TYR A 200 -4.60 12.57 11.61
C TYR A 200 -4.59 11.06 11.78
N PHE A 201 -3.99 10.56 12.86
CA PHE A 201 -4.03 9.14 13.21
C PHE A 201 -5.49 8.67 13.39
N GLY A 202 -6.31 9.42 14.12
CA GLY A 202 -7.74 9.13 14.30
C GLY A 202 -8.55 9.28 13.01
N LEU A 203 -8.33 10.36 12.26
CA LEU A 203 -9.02 10.62 10.98
C LEU A 203 -8.75 9.54 9.93
N SER A 204 -7.57 8.91 9.96
CA SER A 204 -7.21 7.84 9.03
C SER A 204 -8.10 6.60 9.14
N PHE A 205 -8.78 6.39 10.26
CA PHE A 205 -9.79 5.34 10.39
C PHE A 205 -11.14 5.74 9.78
N LEU A 206 -11.48 7.03 9.83
CA LEU A 206 -12.74 7.56 9.31
C LEU A 206 -12.67 7.76 7.80
N ILE A 207 -11.52 8.24 7.31
CA ILE A 207 -11.29 8.53 5.90
C ILE A 207 -10.11 7.66 5.41
N PRO A 208 -10.35 6.42 5.00
CA PRO A 208 -9.29 5.47 4.65
C PRO A 208 -8.56 5.78 3.33
N SER A 209 -9.05 6.76 2.55
CA SER A 209 -8.41 7.22 1.32
C SER A 209 -7.38 8.30 1.62
N THR A 210 -6.11 8.03 1.37
CA THR A 210 -5.02 9.00 1.57
C THR A 210 -5.25 10.28 0.78
N SER A 211 -5.53 10.17 -0.52
CA SER A 211 -5.82 11.33 -1.39
C SER A 211 -7.12 12.04 -0.99
N GLY A 212 -8.18 11.28 -0.68
CA GLY A 212 -9.44 11.86 -0.20
C GLY A 212 -9.25 12.64 1.10
N MET A 213 -8.52 12.10 2.07
CA MET A 213 -8.23 12.81 3.31
C MET A 213 -7.34 14.04 3.07
N ALA A 214 -6.35 13.98 2.18
CA ALA A 214 -5.55 15.15 1.82
C ALA A 214 -6.43 16.26 1.22
N THR A 215 -7.31 15.92 0.29
CA THR A 215 -8.20 16.88 -0.38
C THR A 215 -9.11 17.61 0.62
N VAL A 216 -9.65 16.91 1.61
CA VAL A 216 -10.55 17.51 2.61
C VAL A 216 -9.75 18.25 3.69
N SER A 217 -8.63 17.69 4.16
CA SER A 217 -7.95 18.20 5.35
C SER A 217 -6.93 19.30 5.08
N MET A 218 -6.20 19.25 3.96
CA MET A 218 -5.14 20.23 3.70
C MET A 218 -5.63 21.66 3.53
N PRO A 219 -6.80 21.93 2.90
CA PRO A 219 -7.36 23.29 2.84
C PRO A 219 -7.69 23.91 4.20
N ILE A 220 -7.85 23.10 5.24
CA ILE A 220 -8.16 23.55 6.62
C ILE A 220 -6.89 23.56 7.47
N MET A 221 -6.18 22.46 7.50
CA MET A 221 -5.03 22.29 8.41
C MET A 221 -3.76 23.03 7.93
N GLY A 222 -3.59 23.19 6.61
CA GLY A 222 -2.48 23.98 6.05
C GLY A 222 -2.54 25.45 6.47
N PRO A 223 -3.66 26.19 6.20
CA PRO A 223 -3.83 27.55 6.68
C PRO A 223 -3.80 27.68 8.21
N LEU A 224 -4.28 26.67 8.97
CA LEU A 224 -4.16 26.67 10.42
C LEU A 224 -2.68 26.66 10.86
N ALA A 225 -1.85 25.81 10.26
CA ALA A 225 -0.42 25.76 10.56
C ALA A 225 0.25 27.11 10.30
N VAL A 226 0.00 27.72 9.14
CA VAL A 226 0.53 29.06 8.78
C VAL A 226 0.04 30.13 9.76
N LYS A 227 -1.23 30.14 10.15
CA LYS A 227 -1.80 31.08 11.13
C LYS A 227 -1.12 30.97 12.51
N LEU A 228 -0.70 29.77 12.88
CA LEU A 228 0.00 29.51 14.13
C LEU A 228 1.51 29.74 14.03
N GLY A 229 2.01 30.16 12.86
CA GLY A 229 3.43 30.44 12.61
C GLY A 229 4.27 29.22 12.28
N PHE A 230 3.65 28.11 11.87
CA PHE A 230 4.34 26.88 11.47
C PHE A 230 4.42 26.75 9.95
N SER A 231 5.45 26.10 9.47
CA SER A 231 5.61 25.79 8.05
C SER A 231 4.52 24.82 7.56
N PRO A 232 3.85 25.10 6.42
CA PRO A 232 2.87 24.19 5.84
C PRO A 232 3.47 22.84 5.43
N GLU A 233 4.77 22.78 5.13
CA GLU A 233 5.50 21.55 4.82
C GLU A 233 5.49 20.59 6.01
N VAL A 234 5.61 21.13 7.23
CA VAL A 234 5.51 20.31 8.46
C VAL A 234 4.14 19.67 8.58
N MET A 235 3.07 20.36 8.19
CA MET A 235 1.73 19.75 8.18
C MET A 235 1.61 18.60 7.20
N VAL A 236 2.20 18.71 6.02
CA VAL A 236 2.28 17.60 5.05
C VAL A 236 3.07 16.43 5.62
N MET A 237 4.18 16.69 6.32
CA MET A 237 4.96 15.65 6.99
C MET A 237 4.15 14.96 8.11
N ILE A 238 3.43 15.71 8.93
CA ILE A 238 2.55 15.18 9.99
C ILE A 238 1.49 14.26 9.39
N PHE A 239 0.78 14.74 8.38
CA PHE A 239 -0.22 13.99 7.62
C PHE A 239 0.36 12.68 7.07
N SER A 240 1.48 12.75 6.33
CA SER A 240 2.10 11.59 5.70
C SER A 240 2.57 10.55 6.71
N ALA A 241 3.16 11.01 7.83
CA ALA A 241 3.64 10.12 8.88
C ALA A 241 2.48 9.42 9.61
N ALA A 242 1.40 10.14 9.92
CA ALA A 242 0.24 9.56 10.61
C ALA A 242 -0.43 8.47 9.75
N ILE A 243 -0.72 8.78 8.48
CA ILE A 243 -1.29 7.80 7.54
C ILE A 243 -0.35 6.61 7.35
N GLY A 244 0.96 6.85 7.19
CA GLY A 244 1.94 5.80 7.03
C GLY A 244 1.93 4.81 8.19
N VAL A 245 1.83 5.29 9.43
CA VAL A 245 1.73 4.43 10.62
C VAL A 245 0.39 3.70 10.68
N VAL A 246 -0.72 4.37 10.42
CA VAL A 246 -2.06 3.75 10.45
C VAL A 246 -2.19 2.67 9.38
N ASN A 247 -1.67 2.90 8.19
CA ASN A 247 -1.71 1.94 7.08
C ASN A 247 -0.95 0.63 7.37
N LEU A 248 -0.08 0.58 8.38
CA LEU A 248 0.58 -0.66 8.81
C LEU A 248 -0.37 -1.66 9.50
N PHE A 249 -1.53 -1.22 9.99
CA PHE A 249 -2.40 -2.09 10.77
C PHE A 249 -3.89 -1.89 10.53
N THR A 250 -4.31 -0.82 9.86
CA THR A 250 -5.74 -0.61 9.62
C THR A 250 -6.33 -1.72 8.73
N PRO A 251 -7.52 -2.24 9.07
CA PRO A 251 -8.18 -3.24 8.24
C PRO A 251 -8.66 -2.69 6.90
N THR A 252 -8.63 -1.38 6.71
CA THR A 252 -8.96 -0.72 5.44
C THR A 252 -7.76 -0.63 4.48
N SER A 253 -6.54 -0.99 4.94
CA SER A 253 -5.36 -1.06 4.10
C SER A 253 -5.36 -2.35 3.27
N GLY A 254 -5.60 -2.23 1.96
CA GLY A 254 -5.61 -3.37 1.04
C GLY A 254 -4.27 -4.12 1.01
N ALA A 255 -3.14 -3.41 1.13
CA ALA A 255 -1.81 -4.02 1.15
C ALA A 255 -1.61 -4.95 2.36
N ILE A 256 -2.00 -4.49 3.56
CA ILE A 256 -1.89 -5.29 4.79
C ILE A 256 -2.90 -6.44 4.77
N MET A 257 -4.17 -6.14 4.52
CA MET A 257 -5.21 -7.17 4.54
C MET A 257 -5.00 -8.22 3.45
N GLY A 258 -4.60 -7.80 2.25
CA GLY A 258 -4.24 -8.72 1.16
C GLY A 258 -3.03 -9.59 1.51
N GLY A 259 -1.98 -9.01 2.09
CA GLY A 259 -0.81 -9.77 2.56
C GLY A 259 -1.17 -10.79 3.66
N LEU A 260 -2.01 -10.40 4.62
CA LEU A 260 -2.45 -11.28 5.70
C LEU A 260 -3.34 -12.43 5.18
N ALA A 261 -4.24 -12.13 4.24
CA ALA A 261 -5.08 -13.16 3.61
C ALA A 261 -4.24 -14.20 2.86
N LEU A 262 -3.24 -13.74 2.09
CA LEU A 262 -2.29 -14.63 1.41
C LEU A 262 -1.47 -15.45 2.39
N ALA A 263 -1.03 -14.86 3.49
CA ALA A 263 -0.26 -15.54 4.53
C ALA A 263 -1.11 -16.45 5.44
N LYS A 264 -2.45 -16.42 5.31
CA LYS A 264 -3.40 -17.12 6.19
C LYS A 264 -3.22 -16.72 7.67
N ILE A 265 -2.96 -15.44 7.92
CA ILE A 265 -2.79 -14.87 9.27
C ILE A 265 -3.98 -13.96 9.58
N GLU A 266 -4.55 -14.12 10.77
CA GLU A 266 -5.62 -13.24 11.24
C GLU A 266 -5.11 -11.82 11.52
N TRP A 267 -5.93 -10.82 11.20
CA TRP A 267 -5.63 -9.42 11.49
C TRP A 267 -5.36 -9.18 12.99
N THR A 268 -6.07 -9.85 13.87
CA THR A 268 -5.87 -9.74 15.33
C THR A 268 -4.50 -10.23 15.77
N THR A 269 -3.98 -11.29 15.17
CA THR A 269 -2.64 -11.82 15.42
C THR A 269 -1.58 -10.84 14.90
N TRP A 270 -1.78 -10.30 13.70
CA TRP A 270 -0.92 -9.25 13.16
C TRP A 270 -0.89 -8.01 14.05
N LEU A 271 -2.04 -7.53 14.51
CA LEU A 271 -2.12 -6.36 15.38
C LEU A 271 -1.36 -6.57 16.68
N LYS A 272 -1.48 -7.73 17.33
CA LYS A 272 -0.71 -8.07 18.55
C LYS A 272 0.79 -8.05 18.30
N PHE A 273 1.24 -8.55 17.14
CA PHE A 273 2.64 -8.52 16.74
C PHE A 273 3.13 -7.10 16.48
N ALA A 274 2.39 -6.34 15.67
CA ALA A 274 2.80 -5.03 15.20
C ALA A 274 2.66 -3.93 16.26
N LEU A 275 1.84 -4.10 17.29
CA LEU A 275 1.49 -3.06 18.25
C LEU A 275 2.72 -2.37 18.87
N LYS A 276 3.73 -3.13 19.27
CA LYS A 276 4.98 -2.58 19.83
C LYS A 276 5.72 -1.71 18.82
N LEU A 277 5.74 -2.15 17.57
CA LEU A 277 6.37 -1.41 16.49
C LEU A 277 5.58 -0.14 16.16
N ILE A 278 4.25 -0.23 16.11
CA ILE A 278 3.34 0.90 15.84
C ILE A 278 3.53 1.99 16.90
N VAL A 279 3.49 1.62 18.19
CA VAL A 279 3.70 2.57 19.28
C VAL A 279 5.09 3.20 19.21
N ALA A 280 6.13 2.40 18.99
CA ALA A 280 7.48 2.92 18.88
C ALA A 280 7.66 3.86 17.67
N LEU A 281 7.09 3.52 16.51
CA LEU A 281 7.10 4.39 15.32
C LEU A 281 6.32 5.68 15.57
N SER A 282 5.13 5.59 16.20
CA SER A 282 4.34 6.79 16.54
C SER A 282 5.10 7.75 17.45
N VAL A 283 5.78 7.23 18.47
CA VAL A 283 6.60 8.06 19.36
C VAL A 283 7.77 8.70 18.62
N VAL A 284 8.48 7.93 17.81
CA VAL A 284 9.61 8.45 17.00
C VAL A 284 9.12 9.51 16.00
N CYS A 285 8.01 9.26 15.30
CA CYS A 285 7.42 10.24 14.40
C CYS A 285 7.01 11.51 15.16
N ALA A 286 6.33 11.40 16.30
CA ALA A 286 5.93 12.55 17.10
C ALA A 286 7.14 13.40 17.54
N ILE A 287 8.25 12.76 17.96
CA ILE A 287 9.48 13.47 18.33
C ILE A 287 10.08 14.20 17.13
N ILE A 288 10.26 13.50 16.00
CA ILE A 288 10.86 14.09 14.79
C ILE A 288 10.00 15.26 14.29
N LEU A 289 8.68 15.08 14.24
CA LEU A 289 7.76 16.11 13.78
C LEU A 289 7.70 17.32 14.73
N THR A 290 7.82 17.09 16.04
CA THR A 290 7.94 18.17 17.01
C THR A 290 9.22 18.99 16.81
N VAL A 291 10.34 18.29 16.59
CA VAL A 291 11.61 18.97 16.30
C VAL A 291 11.52 19.75 14.98
N ALA A 292 10.95 19.14 13.94
CA ALA A 292 10.74 19.83 12.66
C ALA A 292 9.84 21.08 12.81
N CYS A 293 8.75 20.98 13.59
CA CYS A 293 7.82 22.08 13.83
C CYS A 293 8.45 23.26 14.63
N VAL A 294 9.50 23.00 15.38
CA VAL A 294 10.20 24.05 16.17
C VAL A 294 11.36 24.66 15.36
N LEU A 295 11.97 23.90 14.43
CA LEU A 295 13.14 24.31 13.67
C LEU A 295 12.81 24.97 12.32
N LEU A 296 11.69 24.62 11.70
CA LEU A 296 11.21 25.12 10.42
C LEU A 296 10.09 26.15 10.62
#